data_bc0bb02e8de73e48b4c24681bb0cfb44
#
_entry.id   bc0bb02e8de73e48b4c24681bb0cfb44
#
_cell.length_a   1.000
_cell.length_b   1.000
_cell.length_c   1.000
_cell.angle_alpha   90.00
_cell.angle_beta   90.00
_cell.angle_gamma   90.00
#
_symmetry.space_group_name_H-M   'P 1'
#
loop_
_entity.id
_entity.type
_entity.pdbx_description
1 polymer ?
#
loop_
_entity_poly.entity_id
_entity_poly.type
_entity_poly.pdbx_seq_one_letter_code
_entity_poly.pdbx_strand_id
1 'polypeptide(L)'
;PQAEDHTLIRRMYYDLIGLPPTPKEVDAYVSNQEPTKFNQLVDQLLSSPHYGEKWGRHWLDLVRYAETNGYERDGNKPQAWRYRDYVINAFNQNKPYDQFILEQLAGDELPEANAEAITATGFHRLGIWDDEPADRVLARYDYLDDIVRTTTEVFLGMTVGCARCHDHKIDPIPTKDYYSMLSF
;
A
#
# COMPACT_ATOMS: atom_id res chain seq x y z
N PRO A 1 -29.07 11.52 -14.16
CA PRO A 1 -30.02 11.45 -13.05
C PRO A 1 -29.38 10.79 -11.84
N GLN A 2 -29.73 11.25 -10.65
CA GLN A 2 -29.28 10.66 -9.38
C GLN A 2 -29.89 9.24 -9.27
N ALA A 3 -29.10 8.29 -8.76
CA ALA A 3 -29.59 6.92 -8.52
C ALA A 3 -30.58 6.90 -7.34
N GLU A 4 -31.45 5.89 -7.29
CA GLU A 4 -32.35 5.66 -6.19
C GLU A 4 -31.60 5.28 -4.91
N ASP A 5 -32.21 5.54 -3.73
CA ASP A 5 -31.60 5.34 -2.41
C ASP A 5 -31.04 3.93 -2.19
N HIS A 6 -31.76 2.89 -2.60
CA HIS A 6 -31.28 1.50 -2.53
C HIS A 6 -29.99 1.29 -3.32
N THR A 7 -29.88 1.92 -4.47
CA THR A 7 -28.67 1.85 -5.31
C THR A 7 -27.53 2.67 -4.73
N LEU A 8 -27.83 3.86 -4.19
CA LEU A 8 -26.85 4.75 -3.59
C LEU A 8 -26.19 4.12 -2.36
N ILE A 9 -26.99 3.64 -1.39
CA ILE A 9 -26.42 3.01 -0.19
C ILE A 9 -25.54 1.81 -0.55
N ARG A 10 -26.02 0.94 -1.45
CA ARG A 10 -25.23 -0.20 -1.92
C ARG A 10 -23.87 0.22 -2.51
N ARG A 11 -23.87 1.23 -3.39
CA ARG A 11 -22.63 1.74 -4.01
C ARG A 11 -21.69 2.31 -2.96
N MET A 12 -22.18 3.17 -2.04
CA MET A 12 -21.35 3.74 -0.99
C MET A 12 -20.68 2.69 -0.12
N TYR A 13 -21.40 1.65 0.29
CA TYR A 13 -20.85 0.56 1.08
C TYR A 13 -19.74 -0.20 0.33
N TYR A 14 -19.99 -0.60 -0.91
CA TYR A 14 -18.97 -1.29 -1.71
C TYR A 14 -17.79 -0.39 -2.08
N ASP A 15 -18.04 0.87 -2.38
CA ASP A 15 -16.97 1.81 -2.78
C ASP A 15 -16.10 2.22 -1.60
N LEU A 16 -16.67 2.40 -0.40
CA LEU A 16 -15.91 2.88 0.76
C LEU A 16 -15.34 1.76 1.61
N ILE A 17 -16.09 0.72 1.90
CA ILE A 17 -15.67 -0.35 2.81
C ILE A 17 -15.63 -1.76 2.21
N GLY A 18 -16.07 -1.93 0.96
CA GLY A 18 -16.02 -3.20 0.25
C GLY A 18 -17.03 -4.27 0.72
N LEU A 19 -17.90 -3.94 1.65
CA LEU A 19 -18.91 -4.82 2.23
C LEU A 19 -20.32 -4.39 1.82
N PRO A 20 -21.31 -5.30 1.76
CA PRO A 20 -22.69 -4.92 1.54
C PRO A 20 -23.31 -4.28 2.81
N PRO A 21 -24.26 -3.36 2.66
CA PRO A 21 -25.08 -2.93 3.79
C PRO A 21 -25.98 -4.07 4.29
N THR A 22 -26.27 -4.11 5.57
CA THR A 22 -27.29 -4.99 6.14
C THR A 22 -28.68 -4.51 5.75
N PRO A 23 -29.72 -5.40 5.74
CA PRO A 23 -31.11 -4.99 5.49
C PRO A 23 -31.57 -3.84 6.40
N LYS A 24 -31.18 -3.88 7.67
CA LYS A 24 -31.52 -2.82 8.66
C LYS A 24 -30.91 -1.46 8.29
N GLU A 25 -29.69 -1.44 7.80
CA GLU A 25 -29.01 -0.21 7.34
C GLU A 25 -29.66 0.34 6.07
N VAL A 26 -30.07 -0.54 5.15
CA VAL A 26 -30.81 -0.14 3.95
C VAL A 26 -32.14 0.51 4.34
N ASP A 27 -32.94 -0.14 5.20
CA ASP A 27 -34.23 0.37 5.64
C ASP A 27 -34.09 1.72 6.37
N ALA A 28 -33.05 1.86 7.21
CA ALA A 28 -32.76 3.10 7.92
C ALA A 28 -32.41 4.25 6.95
N TYR A 29 -31.56 3.97 5.94
CA TYR A 29 -31.17 4.98 4.96
C TYR A 29 -32.33 5.41 4.05
N VAL A 30 -33.13 4.46 3.57
CA VAL A 30 -34.26 4.72 2.66
C VAL A 30 -35.38 5.49 3.40
N SER A 31 -35.66 5.17 4.66
CA SER A 31 -36.66 5.85 5.46
C SER A 31 -36.24 7.23 5.98
N ASN A 32 -34.91 7.51 5.97
CA ASN A 32 -34.38 8.80 6.41
C ASN A 32 -34.73 9.90 5.39
N GLN A 33 -35.45 10.94 5.80
CA GLN A 33 -35.83 12.09 4.95
C GLN A 33 -34.88 13.28 5.10
N GLU A 34 -33.83 13.19 5.91
CA GLU A 34 -32.87 14.27 6.10
C GLU A 34 -32.11 14.60 4.82
N PRO A 35 -32.00 15.88 4.41
CA PRO A 35 -31.27 16.28 3.22
C PRO A 35 -29.76 15.91 3.29
N THR A 36 -29.21 15.74 4.50
CA THR A 36 -27.80 15.44 4.77
C THR A 36 -27.49 13.95 4.87
N LYS A 37 -28.50 13.07 4.73
CA LYS A 37 -28.33 11.61 4.93
C LYS A 37 -27.20 10.99 4.11
N PHE A 38 -26.97 11.51 2.90
CA PHE A 38 -25.86 11.02 2.05
C PHE A 38 -24.51 11.33 2.69
N ASN A 39 -24.28 12.58 3.10
CA ASN A 39 -23.00 12.97 3.72
C ASN A 39 -22.80 12.28 5.07
N GLN A 40 -23.85 12.15 5.87
CA GLN A 40 -23.80 11.42 7.15
C GLN A 40 -23.38 9.97 6.95
N LEU A 41 -23.90 9.28 5.94
CA LEU A 41 -23.50 7.91 5.63
C LEU A 41 -22.06 7.83 5.14
N VAL A 42 -21.63 8.76 4.28
CA VAL A 42 -20.22 8.84 3.83
C VAL A 42 -19.28 9.01 5.02
N ASP A 43 -19.56 9.95 5.92
CA ASP A 43 -18.73 10.20 7.11
C ASP A 43 -18.69 8.98 8.04
N GLN A 44 -19.82 8.29 8.20
CA GLN A 44 -19.91 7.05 8.97
C GLN A 44 -19.03 5.94 8.35
N LEU A 45 -19.09 5.75 7.04
CA LEU A 45 -18.33 4.71 6.36
C LEU A 45 -16.83 5.02 6.31
N LEU A 46 -16.45 6.28 6.13
CA LEU A 46 -15.04 6.71 6.21
C LEU A 46 -14.46 6.53 7.62
N SER A 47 -15.29 6.59 8.67
CA SER A 47 -14.88 6.35 10.05
C SER A 47 -14.89 4.86 10.43
N SER A 48 -15.30 3.99 9.54
CA SER A 48 -15.32 2.54 9.76
C SER A 48 -13.92 1.94 9.66
N PRO A 49 -13.53 0.99 10.55
CA PRO A 49 -12.26 0.28 10.42
C PRO A 49 -12.14 -0.50 9.11
N HIS A 50 -13.25 -0.90 8.51
CA HIS A 50 -13.27 -1.58 7.21
C HIS A 50 -12.83 -0.69 6.04
N TYR A 51 -12.81 0.63 6.21
CA TYR A 51 -12.24 1.54 5.22
C TYR A 51 -10.75 1.25 4.98
N GLY A 52 -9.98 1.19 6.06
CA GLY A 52 -8.54 0.86 5.97
C GLY A 52 -8.29 -0.56 5.48
N GLU A 53 -9.11 -1.54 5.87
CA GLU A 53 -8.99 -2.91 5.38
C GLU A 53 -9.18 -2.99 3.86
N LYS A 54 -10.17 -2.27 3.33
CA LYS A 54 -10.42 -2.23 1.88
C LYS A 54 -9.31 -1.50 1.12
N TRP A 55 -8.99 -0.28 1.54
CA TRP A 55 -8.05 0.57 0.80
C TRP A 55 -6.60 0.17 1.03
N GLY A 56 -6.28 -0.33 2.23
CA GLY A 56 -4.98 -0.92 2.53
C GLY A 56 -4.63 -2.09 1.61
N ARG A 57 -5.60 -2.91 1.21
CA ARG A 57 -5.37 -4.00 0.25
C ARG A 57 -4.81 -3.49 -1.08
N HIS A 58 -5.34 -2.38 -1.60
CA HIS A 58 -4.82 -1.82 -2.85
C HIS A 58 -3.36 -1.36 -2.72
N TRP A 59 -3.01 -0.78 -1.56
CA TRP A 59 -1.61 -0.44 -1.28
C TRP A 59 -0.74 -1.67 -1.17
N LEU A 60 -1.19 -2.69 -0.45
CA LEU A 60 -0.46 -3.95 -0.26
C LEU A 60 -0.18 -4.67 -1.58
N ASP A 61 -1.10 -4.60 -2.55
CA ASP A 61 -0.89 -5.12 -3.90
C ASP A 61 0.23 -4.34 -4.63
N LEU A 62 0.24 -3.01 -4.52
CA LEU A 62 1.27 -2.17 -5.17
C LEU A 62 2.67 -2.44 -4.62
N VAL A 63 2.79 -2.64 -3.31
CA VAL A 63 4.08 -2.87 -2.64
C VAL A 63 4.47 -4.35 -2.58
N ARG A 64 3.78 -5.22 -3.33
CA ARG A 64 4.05 -6.67 -3.42
C ARG A 64 4.05 -7.41 -2.08
N TYR A 65 3.15 -7.01 -1.17
CA TYR A 65 3.04 -7.64 0.16
C TYR A 65 2.78 -9.14 0.05
N ALA A 66 3.57 -9.92 0.78
CA ALA A 66 3.36 -11.35 0.97
C ALA A 66 3.82 -11.77 2.38
N GLU A 67 3.19 -12.81 2.93
CA GLU A 67 3.53 -13.38 4.24
C GLU A 67 4.54 -14.53 4.13
N THR A 68 5.06 -14.77 2.92
CA THR A 68 6.09 -15.76 2.62
C THR A 68 7.18 -15.17 1.73
N ASN A 69 8.31 -15.89 1.59
CA ASN A 69 9.46 -15.44 0.82
C ASN A 69 9.23 -15.44 -0.70
N GLY A 70 8.23 -16.19 -1.20
CA GLY A 70 7.87 -16.23 -2.61
C GLY A 70 8.92 -16.84 -3.54
N TYR A 71 9.82 -17.69 -3.04
CA TYR A 71 10.83 -18.40 -3.81
C TYR A 71 10.78 -19.92 -3.52
N GLU A 72 11.73 -20.70 -4.05
CA GLU A 72 11.70 -22.18 -4.07
C GLU A 72 11.32 -22.82 -2.72
N ARG A 73 11.85 -22.33 -1.59
CA ARG A 73 11.56 -22.84 -0.25
C ARG A 73 10.37 -22.19 0.41
N ASP A 74 9.98 -21.04 -0.07
CA ASP A 74 8.81 -20.25 0.34
C ASP A 74 8.62 -20.13 1.87
N GLY A 75 9.72 -19.86 2.57
CA GLY A 75 9.72 -19.70 4.03
C GLY A 75 8.78 -18.57 4.49
N ASN A 76 8.13 -18.75 5.64
CA ASN A 76 7.22 -17.77 6.20
C ASN A 76 7.92 -16.48 6.65
N LYS A 77 7.25 -15.34 6.47
CA LYS A 77 7.60 -14.03 7.07
C LYS A 77 6.69 -13.75 8.28
N PRO A 78 6.97 -14.31 9.45
CA PRO A 78 6.02 -14.36 10.57
C PRO A 78 5.66 -13.01 11.18
N GLN A 79 6.35 -11.93 10.80
CA GLN A 79 6.11 -10.57 11.25
C GLN A 79 5.55 -9.64 10.15
N ALA A 80 5.32 -10.15 8.93
CA ALA A 80 4.84 -9.34 7.80
C ALA A 80 3.49 -8.67 8.10
N TRP A 81 2.62 -9.34 8.88
CA TRP A 81 1.32 -8.79 9.29
C TRP A 81 1.42 -7.42 9.99
N ARG A 82 2.56 -7.10 10.64
CA ARG A 82 2.74 -5.79 11.29
C ARG A 82 2.73 -4.66 10.28
N TYR A 83 3.38 -4.86 9.14
CA TYR A 83 3.35 -3.88 8.05
C TYR A 83 1.95 -3.75 7.45
N ARG A 84 1.23 -4.86 7.24
CA ARG A 84 -0.17 -4.83 6.80
C ARG A 84 -1.03 -4.00 7.75
N ASP A 85 -0.92 -4.24 9.04
CA ASP A 85 -1.70 -3.54 10.05
C ASP A 85 -1.31 -2.06 10.15
N TYR A 86 -0.02 -1.73 9.97
CA TYR A 86 0.42 -0.33 9.81
C TYR A 86 -0.29 0.35 8.63
N VAL A 87 -0.34 -0.29 7.47
CA VAL A 87 -1.02 0.26 6.28
C VAL A 87 -2.50 0.48 6.55
N ILE A 88 -3.21 -0.52 7.10
CA ILE A 88 -4.63 -0.42 7.44
C ILE A 88 -4.88 0.76 8.41
N ASN A 89 -4.07 0.87 9.44
CA ASN A 89 -4.17 1.95 10.43
C ASN A 89 -3.88 3.32 9.81
N ALA A 90 -2.89 3.42 8.90
CA ALA A 90 -2.57 4.67 8.22
C ALA A 90 -3.76 5.20 7.40
N PHE A 91 -4.50 4.33 6.69
CA PHE A 91 -5.73 4.70 6.01
C PHE A 91 -6.84 5.10 6.98
N ASN A 92 -7.06 4.34 8.05
CA ASN A 92 -8.10 4.64 9.04
C ASN A 92 -7.85 5.94 9.83
N GLN A 93 -6.59 6.31 10.01
CA GLN A 93 -6.18 7.55 10.67
C GLN A 93 -6.06 8.74 9.71
N ASN A 94 -6.32 8.51 8.41
CA ASN A 94 -6.11 9.51 7.37
C ASN A 94 -4.70 10.13 7.44
N LYS A 95 -3.66 9.27 7.62
CA LYS A 95 -2.26 9.70 7.72
C LYS A 95 -1.88 10.54 6.49
N PRO A 96 -1.25 11.72 6.64
CA PRO A 96 -0.76 12.50 5.53
C PRO A 96 0.14 11.68 4.61
N TYR A 97 -0.05 11.81 3.30
CA TYR A 97 0.63 10.95 2.33
C TYR A 97 2.16 11.14 2.32
N ASP A 98 2.63 12.35 2.52
CA ASP A 98 4.06 12.67 2.67
C ASP A 98 4.68 11.96 3.89
N GLN A 99 3.99 11.96 5.03
CA GLN A 99 4.40 11.21 6.21
C GLN A 99 4.37 9.69 5.95
N PHE A 100 3.33 9.21 5.30
CA PHE A 100 3.18 7.79 4.96
C PHE A 100 4.32 7.28 4.04
N ILE A 101 4.76 8.10 3.07
CA ILE A 101 5.94 7.80 2.24
C ILE A 101 7.22 7.81 3.08
N LEU A 102 7.43 8.87 3.84
CA LEU A 102 8.66 9.08 4.61
C LEU A 102 8.89 7.97 5.63
N GLU A 103 7.85 7.53 6.33
CA GLU A 103 7.93 6.42 7.28
C GLU A 103 8.30 5.10 6.61
N GLN A 104 7.81 4.83 5.39
CA GLN A 104 8.14 3.59 4.68
C GLN A 104 9.55 3.57 4.12
N LEU A 105 10.07 4.72 3.68
CA LEU A 105 11.40 4.80 3.07
C LEU A 105 12.52 5.00 4.09
N ALA A 106 12.25 5.76 5.18
CA ALA A 106 13.26 6.19 6.14
C ALA A 106 12.69 6.33 7.57
N GLY A 107 11.74 5.49 7.95
CA GLY A 107 11.06 5.59 9.24
C GLY A 107 11.99 5.40 10.44
N ASP A 108 13.05 4.63 10.29
CA ASP A 108 14.09 4.40 11.30
C ASP A 108 15.10 5.55 11.41
N GLU A 109 15.20 6.41 10.41
CA GLU A 109 16.07 7.60 10.39
C GLU A 109 15.37 8.89 10.87
N LEU A 110 14.08 8.81 11.20
CA LEU A 110 13.34 9.97 11.70
C LEU A 110 13.84 10.41 13.08
N PRO A 111 13.93 11.72 13.37
CA PRO A 111 14.40 12.23 14.66
C PRO A 111 13.63 11.67 15.87
N GLU A 112 12.36 11.36 15.69
CA GLU A 112 11.47 10.80 16.71
C GLU A 112 10.86 9.46 16.21
N ALA A 113 11.73 8.57 15.70
CA ALA A 113 11.31 7.27 15.24
C ALA A 113 10.57 6.50 16.36
N ASN A 114 9.33 6.14 16.07
CA ASN A 114 8.50 5.32 16.95
C ASN A 114 8.32 3.90 16.38
N ALA A 115 7.68 3.02 17.11
CA ALA A 115 7.47 1.64 16.69
C ALA A 115 6.66 1.53 15.38
N GLU A 116 5.78 2.48 15.11
CA GLU A 116 4.97 2.52 13.89
C GLU A 116 5.85 2.90 12.68
N ALA A 117 6.67 3.95 12.79
CA ALA A 117 7.60 4.37 11.75
C ALA A 117 8.64 3.27 11.43
N ILE A 118 9.17 2.60 12.46
CA ILE A 118 10.05 1.44 12.28
C ILE A 118 9.31 0.28 11.57
N THR A 119 8.05 0.02 11.93
CA THR A 119 7.25 -1.02 11.26
C THR A 119 7.02 -0.70 9.78
N ALA A 120 6.86 0.58 9.46
CA ALA A 120 6.67 1.05 8.08
C ALA A 120 7.85 0.71 7.18
N THR A 121 9.09 0.72 7.68
CA THR A 121 10.29 0.31 6.91
C THR A 121 10.28 -1.16 6.51
N GLY A 122 9.33 -1.94 7.04
CA GLY A 122 9.01 -3.28 6.55
C GLY A 122 8.77 -3.32 5.03
N PHE A 123 8.41 -2.18 4.40
CA PHE A 123 8.35 -1.98 2.95
C PHE A 123 9.57 -2.56 2.23
N HIS A 124 10.76 -2.35 2.75
CA HIS A 124 12.01 -2.86 2.17
C HIS A 124 12.14 -4.38 2.25
N ARG A 125 11.33 -5.07 3.07
CA ARG A 125 11.41 -6.52 3.28
C ARG A 125 10.28 -7.32 2.61
N LEU A 126 9.44 -6.66 1.83
CA LEU A 126 8.27 -7.31 1.20
C LEU A 126 8.62 -8.13 -0.05
N GLY A 127 9.74 -7.82 -0.71
CA GLY A 127 10.19 -8.49 -1.93
C GLY A 127 10.44 -9.99 -1.76
N ILE A 128 10.66 -10.65 -2.87
CA ILE A 128 11.05 -12.05 -2.94
C ILE A 128 12.41 -12.22 -2.25
N TRP A 129 12.55 -13.30 -1.50
CA TRP A 129 13.79 -13.64 -0.81
C TRP A 129 14.19 -15.08 -1.09
N ASP A 130 15.41 -15.28 -1.62
CA ASP A 130 16.03 -16.58 -1.76
C ASP A 130 16.90 -16.88 -0.53
N ASP A 131 16.57 -17.96 0.21
CA ASP A 131 17.28 -18.34 1.43
C ASP A 131 18.65 -18.98 1.15
N GLU A 132 18.85 -19.56 -0.05
CA GLU A 132 20.07 -20.27 -0.43
C GLU A 132 20.53 -19.95 -1.86
N PRO A 133 20.83 -18.66 -2.15
CA PRO A 133 21.20 -18.27 -3.50
C PRO A 133 22.54 -18.91 -3.93
N ALA A 134 22.56 -19.43 -5.16
CA ALA A 134 23.79 -19.97 -5.76
C ALA A 134 24.87 -18.90 -5.94
N ASP A 135 24.45 -17.65 -6.23
CA ASP A 135 25.32 -16.47 -6.28
C ASP A 135 24.76 -15.40 -5.34
N ARG A 136 25.41 -15.20 -4.20
CA ARG A 136 25.00 -14.24 -3.18
C ARG A 136 25.14 -12.78 -3.62
N VAL A 137 26.09 -12.49 -4.51
CA VAL A 137 26.29 -11.13 -5.03
C VAL A 137 25.16 -10.78 -5.99
N LEU A 138 24.87 -11.68 -6.91
CA LEU A 138 23.76 -11.51 -7.84
C LEU A 138 22.42 -11.36 -7.07
N ALA A 139 22.14 -12.26 -6.14
CA ALA A 139 20.91 -12.22 -5.34
C ALA A 139 20.77 -10.90 -4.55
N ARG A 140 21.88 -10.34 -4.04
CA ARG A 140 21.86 -9.02 -3.41
C ARG A 140 21.43 -7.92 -4.38
N TYR A 141 22.01 -7.91 -5.59
CA TYR A 141 21.65 -6.90 -6.60
C TYR A 141 20.23 -7.08 -7.12
N ASP A 142 19.75 -8.29 -7.25
CA ASP A 142 18.34 -8.55 -7.63
C ASP A 142 17.38 -8.07 -6.54
N TYR A 143 17.74 -8.24 -5.28
CA TYR A 143 16.94 -7.69 -4.16
C TYR A 143 16.95 -6.15 -4.14
N LEU A 144 18.09 -5.51 -4.37
CA LEU A 144 18.18 -4.05 -4.47
C LEU A 144 17.41 -3.52 -5.69
N ASP A 145 17.49 -4.22 -6.83
CA ASP A 145 16.70 -3.91 -8.03
C ASP A 145 15.20 -3.91 -7.72
N ASP A 146 14.72 -4.92 -7.02
CA ASP A 146 13.33 -5.03 -6.61
C ASP A 146 12.88 -3.84 -5.72
N ILE A 147 13.71 -3.42 -4.77
CA ILE A 147 13.45 -2.24 -3.94
C ILE A 147 13.40 -0.96 -4.79
N VAL A 148 14.38 -0.72 -5.65
CA VAL A 148 14.43 0.47 -6.52
C VAL A 148 13.24 0.51 -7.46
N ARG A 149 12.94 -0.60 -8.12
CA ARG A 149 11.77 -0.71 -9.00
C ARG A 149 10.48 -0.36 -8.27
N THR A 150 10.22 -1.05 -7.17
CA THR A 150 8.97 -0.83 -6.41
C THR A 150 8.89 0.58 -5.87
N THR A 151 9.97 1.12 -5.32
CA THR A 151 10.00 2.51 -4.82
C THR A 151 9.65 3.49 -5.92
N THR A 152 10.27 3.37 -7.08
CA THR A 152 10.08 4.33 -8.17
C THR A 152 8.74 4.16 -8.88
N GLU A 153 8.26 2.95 -9.05
CA GLU A 153 6.95 2.69 -9.65
C GLU A 153 5.81 3.13 -8.73
N VAL A 154 5.88 2.83 -7.43
CA VAL A 154 4.81 3.12 -6.47
C VAL A 154 4.76 4.61 -6.10
N PHE A 155 5.89 5.22 -5.79
CA PHE A 155 5.91 6.59 -5.29
C PHE A 155 6.07 7.66 -6.39
N LEU A 156 6.75 7.34 -7.48
CA LEU A 156 7.03 8.29 -8.56
C LEU A 156 6.24 7.99 -9.85
N GLY A 157 5.67 6.80 -9.99
CA GLY A 157 5.05 6.37 -11.24
C GLY A 157 6.05 6.20 -12.40
N MET A 158 7.33 5.93 -12.07
CA MET A 158 8.43 5.88 -13.04
C MET A 158 9.04 4.48 -13.11
N THR A 159 9.28 3.99 -14.32
CA THR A 159 9.87 2.66 -14.56
C THR A 159 11.41 2.71 -14.57
N VAL A 160 12.01 3.23 -13.49
CA VAL A 160 13.47 3.40 -13.35
C VAL A 160 14.22 2.08 -13.52
N GLY A 161 13.61 0.95 -13.15
CA GLY A 161 14.19 -0.39 -13.37
C GLY A 161 14.57 -0.70 -14.81
N CYS A 162 13.96 -0.03 -15.82
CA CYS A 162 14.39 -0.17 -17.23
C CYS A 162 15.83 0.31 -17.45
N ALA A 163 16.30 1.26 -16.64
CA ALA A 163 17.64 1.81 -16.72
C ALA A 163 18.73 0.88 -16.15
N ARG A 164 18.38 -0.27 -15.62
CA ARG A 164 19.34 -1.33 -15.21
C ARG A 164 20.26 -1.78 -16.36
N CYS A 165 19.71 -1.87 -17.57
CA CYS A 165 20.42 -2.43 -18.73
C CYS A 165 20.82 -1.38 -19.78
N HIS A 166 20.09 -0.27 -19.90
CA HIS A 166 20.31 0.79 -20.88
C HIS A 166 19.64 2.07 -20.38
N ASP A 167 20.04 3.23 -20.89
CA ASP A 167 19.33 4.49 -20.58
C ASP A 167 17.84 4.35 -20.92
N HIS A 168 16.98 4.91 -20.04
CA HIS A 168 15.55 4.78 -20.23
C HIS A 168 15.10 5.32 -21.58
N LYS A 169 14.22 4.58 -22.26
CA LYS A 169 13.86 4.86 -23.65
C LYS A 169 13.15 6.21 -23.86
N ILE A 170 12.37 6.62 -22.87
CA ILE A 170 11.45 7.78 -22.97
C ILE A 170 11.85 8.88 -21.98
N ASP A 171 12.01 8.49 -20.71
CA ASP A 171 12.32 9.43 -19.63
C ASP A 171 13.83 9.70 -19.57
N PRO A 172 14.27 10.88 -19.11
CA PRO A 172 15.68 11.23 -19.02
C PRO A 172 16.37 10.56 -17.81
N ILE A 173 16.32 9.24 -17.75
CA ILE A 173 16.89 8.41 -16.68
C ILE A 173 18.06 7.59 -17.26
N PRO A 174 19.30 8.04 -17.10
CA PRO A 174 20.46 7.27 -17.55
C PRO A 174 20.70 6.05 -16.63
N THR A 175 21.31 5.03 -17.17
CA THR A 175 21.77 3.85 -16.42
C THR A 175 22.58 4.23 -15.18
N LYS A 176 23.39 5.29 -15.26
CA LYS A 176 24.16 5.81 -14.12
C LYS A 176 23.27 6.17 -12.93
N ASP A 177 22.12 6.80 -13.15
CA ASP A 177 21.22 7.22 -12.07
C ASP A 177 20.57 6.01 -11.40
N TYR A 178 20.21 4.98 -12.18
CA TYR A 178 19.77 3.70 -11.63
C TYR A 178 20.81 3.11 -10.67
N TYR A 179 22.07 2.98 -11.09
CA TYR A 179 23.12 2.44 -10.22
C TYR A 179 23.46 3.35 -9.04
N SER A 180 23.26 4.66 -9.15
CA SER A 180 23.40 5.57 -8.02
C SER A 180 22.31 5.33 -6.96
N MET A 181 21.09 5.02 -7.38
CA MET A 181 19.99 4.69 -6.46
C MET A 181 20.24 3.39 -5.68
N LEU A 182 20.97 2.42 -6.25
CA LEU A 182 21.31 1.19 -5.52
C LEU A 182 22.26 1.39 -4.34
N SER A 183 22.86 2.58 -4.19
CA SER A 183 23.81 2.91 -3.12
C SER A 183 23.17 3.58 -1.90
N PHE A 184 21.88 3.86 -1.94
CA PHE A 184 21.07 4.33 -0.81
C PHE A 184 20.41 3.17 -0.04
#